data_15cae4544ee15e43418fb19f516032f5
#
_entry.id   15cae4544ee15e43418fb19f516032f5
#
_cell.length_a   1.000
_cell.length_b   1.000
_cell.length_c   1.000
_cell.angle_alpha   90.00
_cell.angle_beta   90.00
_cell.angle_gamma   90.00
#
_symmetry.space_group_name_H-M   'P 1'
#
loop_
_entity.id
_entity.type
_entity.pdbx_description
1 polymer ?
#
loop_
_entity_poly.entity_id
_entity_poly.type
_entity_poly.pdbx_seq_one_letter_code
_entity_poly.pdbx_strand_id
1 'polypeptide(L)'
;VINAVRLRCPDDQGFITAIEKHRGDEHKHYLMFRRWFERQGRMPLKVDRTCGHIDRFIERMFGCPIEGLDTASVVRDADQFEKLCRVIMLTEQRGVRQVEILLANRHIRSDPIMTRIFAIVERDEPDHWRPYHAWLTKHGRVTARWRERWADYWIHKSLMLAKLPALFLNPGAARLTQWPDETAGVYALD
;
A
#
# COMPACT_ATOMS: atom_id res chain seq x y z
N VAL A 1 0.13 -10.20 4.94
CA VAL A 1 -1.25 -9.84 5.37
C VAL A 1 -2.21 -10.99 5.09
N ILE A 2 -2.30 -11.49 3.85
CA ILE A 2 -3.25 -12.55 3.47
C ILE A 2 -3.08 -13.81 4.35
N ASN A 3 -1.86 -14.24 4.61
CA ASN A 3 -1.59 -15.37 5.49
C ASN A 3 -2.08 -15.12 6.93
N ALA A 4 -1.94 -13.88 7.44
CA ALA A 4 -2.47 -13.51 8.74
C ALA A 4 -4.01 -13.60 8.77
N VAL A 5 -4.68 -13.14 7.71
CA VAL A 5 -6.14 -13.24 7.61
C VAL A 5 -6.60 -14.69 7.53
N ARG A 6 -5.98 -15.50 6.67
CA ARG A 6 -6.30 -16.94 6.55
C ARG A 6 -6.12 -17.70 7.86
N LEU A 7 -5.05 -17.41 8.61
CA LEU A 7 -4.78 -18.06 9.89
C LEU A 7 -5.69 -17.59 11.02
N ARG A 8 -6.08 -16.31 11.04
CA ARG A 8 -6.92 -15.75 12.10
C ARG A 8 -8.41 -15.92 11.86
N CYS A 9 -8.82 -15.91 10.62
CA CYS A 9 -10.24 -15.91 10.20
C CYS A 9 -10.52 -17.03 9.20
N PRO A 10 -10.18 -18.31 9.48
CA PRO A 10 -10.27 -19.40 8.50
C PRO A 10 -11.69 -19.62 7.97
N ASP A 11 -12.71 -19.29 8.78
CA ASP A 11 -14.13 -19.47 8.44
C ASP A 11 -14.73 -18.24 7.75
N ASP A 12 -14.03 -17.10 7.69
CA ASP A 12 -14.52 -15.88 7.02
C ASP A 12 -14.05 -15.83 5.56
N GLN A 13 -14.64 -16.70 4.74
CA GLN A 13 -14.31 -16.80 3.31
C GLN A 13 -14.51 -15.48 2.57
N GLY A 14 -15.50 -14.68 2.98
CA GLY A 14 -15.76 -13.37 2.40
C GLY A 14 -14.57 -12.42 2.60
N PHE A 15 -14.04 -12.36 3.83
CA PHE A 15 -12.88 -11.55 4.15
C PHE A 15 -11.62 -12.05 3.42
N ILE A 16 -11.37 -13.36 3.43
CA ILE A 16 -10.24 -14.00 2.74
C ILE A 16 -10.26 -13.65 1.24
N THR A 17 -11.39 -13.91 0.56
CA THR A 17 -11.54 -13.63 -0.87
C THR A 17 -11.33 -12.15 -1.21
N ALA A 18 -11.83 -11.24 -0.36
CA ALA A 18 -11.65 -9.81 -0.56
C ALA A 18 -10.16 -9.40 -0.46
N ILE A 19 -9.40 -9.99 0.48
CA ILE A 19 -7.97 -9.71 0.62
C ILE A 19 -7.16 -10.33 -0.52
N GLU A 20 -7.56 -11.48 -1.04
CA GLU A 20 -6.97 -12.09 -2.23
C GLU A 20 -7.20 -11.22 -3.48
N LYS A 21 -8.41 -10.70 -3.64
CA LYS A 21 -8.74 -9.74 -4.69
C LYS A 21 -7.86 -8.49 -4.60
N HIS A 22 -7.75 -7.90 -3.40
CA HIS A 22 -6.88 -6.74 -3.16
C HIS A 22 -5.45 -7.01 -3.63
N ARG A 23 -4.85 -8.14 -3.24
CA ARG A 23 -3.51 -8.54 -3.73
C ARG A 23 -3.45 -8.62 -5.26
N GLY A 24 -4.48 -9.17 -5.89
CA GLY A 24 -4.57 -9.25 -7.36
C GLY A 24 -4.66 -7.87 -8.02
N ASP A 25 -5.42 -6.96 -7.43
CA ASP A 25 -5.53 -5.59 -7.91
C ASP A 25 -4.21 -4.83 -7.79
N GLU A 26 -3.49 -4.96 -6.66
CA GLU A 26 -2.16 -4.36 -6.49
C GLU A 26 -1.15 -4.85 -7.54
N HIS A 27 -1.15 -6.16 -7.82
CA HIS A 27 -0.30 -6.69 -8.90
C HIS A 27 -0.69 -6.14 -10.29
N LYS A 28 -1.98 -6.02 -10.57
CA LYS A 28 -2.50 -5.39 -11.79
C LYS A 28 -2.06 -3.93 -11.89
N HIS A 29 -2.16 -3.15 -10.80
CA HIS A 29 -1.71 -1.77 -10.75
C HIS A 29 -0.21 -1.66 -11.04
N TYR A 30 0.61 -2.50 -10.40
CA TYR A 30 2.04 -2.58 -10.69
C TYR A 30 2.33 -2.82 -12.17
N LEU A 31 1.69 -3.81 -12.80
CA LEU A 31 1.88 -4.12 -14.21
C LEU A 31 1.46 -2.98 -15.15
N MET A 32 0.41 -2.23 -14.80
CA MET A 32 0.00 -1.07 -15.58
C MET A 32 1.03 0.05 -15.53
N PHE A 33 1.56 0.37 -14.35
CA PHE A 33 2.63 1.37 -14.20
C PHE A 33 3.92 0.90 -14.87
N ARG A 34 4.31 -0.36 -14.70
CA ARG A 34 5.46 -0.95 -15.38
C ARG A 34 5.38 -0.75 -16.90
N ARG A 35 4.27 -1.12 -17.53
CA ARG A 35 4.04 -0.93 -18.98
C ARG A 35 4.09 0.53 -19.41
N TRP A 36 3.60 1.42 -18.57
CA TRP A 36 3.69 2.85 -18.88
C TRP A 36 5.15 3.32 -18.91
N PHE A 37 5.96 2.95 -17.91
CA PHE A 37 7.38 3.27 -17.87
C PHE A 37 8.16 2.66 -19.05
N GLU A 38 7.89 1.41 -19.40
CA GLU A 38 8.47 0.70 -20.55
C GLU A 38 8.19 1.46 -21.86
N ARG A 39 6.96 1.91 -22.04
CA ARG A 39 6.57 2.72 -23.23
C ARG A 39 7.27 4.09 -23.27
N GLN A 40 7.63 4.66 -22.15
CA GLN A 40 8.40 5.90 -22.06
C GLN A 40 9.91 5.66 -22.28
N GLY A 41 10.36 4.42 -22.42
CA GLY A 41 11.78 4.07 -22.45
C GLY A 41 12.55 4.47 -21.18
N ARG A 42 11.88 4.46 -20.03
CA ARG A 42 12.42 4.94 -18.76
C ARG A 42 12.15 3.94 -17.64
N MET A 43 13.12 3.82 -16.75
CA MET A 43 12.93 3.11 -15.48
C MET A 43 12.50 4.10 -14.40
N PRO A 44 11.69 3.66 -13.40
CA PRO A 44 11.32 4.52 -12.27
C PRO A 44 12.55 4.91 -11.45
N LEU A 45 12.41 5.97 -10.67
CA LEU A 45 13.44 6.34 -9.70
C LEU A 45 13.62 5.23 -8.67
N LYS A 46 14.88 4.96 -8.32
CA LYS A 46 15.20 4.04 -7.22
C LYS A 46 14.87 4.75 -5.91
N VAL A 47 13.83 4.28 -5.24
CA VAL A 47 13.43 4.77 -3.93
C VAL A 47 13.70 3.70 -2.88
N ASP A 48 14.10 4.11 -1.70
CA ASP A 48 14.20 3.21 -0.57
C ASP A 48 12.82 3.03 0.10
N ARG A 49 12.68 2.02 0.93
CA ARG A 49 11.42 1.73 1.65
C ARG A 49 10.94 2.88 2.54
N THR A 50 11.85 3.82 2.90
CA THR A 50 11.44 5.00 3.69
C THR A 50 10.58 5.97 2.90
N CYS A 51 10.45 5.80 1.58
CA CYS A 51 9.49 6.48 0.74
C CYS A 51 8.13 5.78 0.69
N GLY A 52 8.02 4.52 1.15
CA GLY A 52 6.77 3.79 1.29
C GLY A 52 6.01 4.21 2.56
N HIS A 53 4.74 4.62 2.40
CA HIS A 53 3.92 4.97 3.56
C HIS A 53 3.65 3.75 4.44
N ILE A 54 3.22 2.63 3.83
CA ILE A 54 2.89 1.40 4.55
C ILE A 54 4.11 0.82 5.28
N ASP A 55 5.29 0.79 4.66
CA ASP A 55 6.51 0.27 5.28
C ASP A 55 6.86 1.03 6.56
N ARG A 56 6.84 2.36 6.48
CA ARG A 56 7.09 3.21 7.65
C ARG A 56 6.00 3.09 8.71
N PHE A 57 4.75 2.87 8.28
CA PHE A 57 3.65 2.72 9.21
C PHE A 57 3.75 1.39 9.97
N ILE A 58 4.05 0.29 9.28
CA ILE A 58 4.32 -1.01 9.90
C ILE A 58 5.51 -0.89 10.86
N GLU A 59 6.62 -0.34 10.41
CA GLU A 59 7.81 -0.16 11.24
C GLU A 59 7.51 0.67 12.51
N ARG A 60 6.73 1.75 12.38
CA ARG A 60 6.35 2.59 13.53
C ARG A 60 5.41 1.91 14.51
N MET A 61 4.50 1.07 14.01
CA MET A 61 3.45 0.45 14.83
C MET A 61 3.86 -0.91 15.40
N PHE A 62 4.77 -1.62 14.74
CA PHE A 62 5.18 -2.98 15.12
C PHE A 62 6.65 -3.07 15.54
N GLY A 63 7.45 -2.01 15.35
CA GLY A 63 8.87 -1.97 15.72
C GLY A 63 9.80 -2.76 14.80
N CYS A 64 9.30 -3.25 13.67
CA CYS A 64 10.07 -4.00 12.67
C CYS A 64 9.57 -3.66 11.26
N PRO A 65 10.43 -3.84 10.24
CA PRO A 65 10.01 -3.70 8.83
C PRO A 65 8.98 -4.78 8.46
N ILE A 66 8.28 -4.58 7.35
CA ILE A 66 7.21 -5.49 6.91
C ILE A 66 7.72 -6.93 6.68
N GLU A 67 8.94 -7.09 6.18
CA GLU A 67 9.58 -8.39 5.97
C GLU A 67 9.95 -9.10 7.27
N GLY A 68 10.14 -8.32 8.34
CA GLY A 68 10.43 -8.82 9.69
C GLY A 68 9.19 -9.03 10.56
N LEU A 69 7.99 -8.78 10.02
CA LEU A 69 6.75 -8.95 10.77
C LEU A 69 6.46 -10.45 10.99
N ASP A 70 6.54 -10.88 12.25
CA ASP A 70 6.16 -12.25 12.61
C ASP A 70 4.64 -12.44 12.51
N THR A 71 4.21 -12.96 11.36
CA THR A 71 2.79 -13.23 11.08
C THR A 71 2.16 -14.11 12.15
N ALA A 72 2.86 -15.13 12.65
CA ALA A 72 2.34 -16.04 13.66
C ALA A 72 2.11 -15.34 15.01
N SER A 73 3.00 -14.45 15.39
CA SER A 73 2.85 -13.62 16.60
C SER A 73 1.66 -12.65 16.46
N VAL A 74 1.56 -11.96 15.33
CA VAL A 74 0.43 -11.03 15.06
C VAL A 74 -0.92 -11.75 15.09
N VAL A 75 -0.97 -12.99 14.57
CA VAL A 75 -2.20 -13.78 14.52
C VAL A 75 -2.62 -14.28 15.90
N ARG A 76 -1.67 -14.66 16.77
CA ARG A 76 -1.97 -15.11 18.14
C ARG A 76 -2.56 -14.02 19.00
N ASP A 77 -2.09 -12.78 18.84
CA ASP A 77 -2.55 -11.62 19.60
C ASP A 77 -3.66 -10.88 18.85
N ALA A 78 -4.88 -10.91 19.38
CA ALA A 78 -6.03 -10.25 18.79
C ALA A 78 -5.82 -8.74 18.61
N ASP A 79 -5.24 -8.06 19.58
CA ASP A 79 -4.96 -6.62 19.52
C ASP A 79 -3.93 -6.28 18.43
N GLN A 80 -2.94 -7.15 18.20
CA GLN A 80 -1.95 -6.98 17.12
C GLN A 80 -2.58 -7.19 15.74
N PHE A 81 -3.42 -8.22 15.60
CA PHE A 81 -4.12 -8.47 14.35
C PHE A 81 -5.08 -7.33 14.00
N GLU A 82 -5.87 -6.86 14.96
CA GLU A 82 -6.74 -5.69 14.77
C GLU A 82 -5.96 -4.43 14.44
N LYS A 83 -4.81 -4.21 15.09
CA LYS A 83 -3.90 -3.11 14.79
C LYS A 83 -3.39 -3.20 13.34
N LEU A 84 -3.01 -4.40 12.87
CA LEU A 84 -2.60 -4.62 11.48
C LEU A 84 -3.73 -4.25 10.51
N CYS A 85 -4.94 -4.73 10.76
CA CYS A 85 -6.11 -4.41 9.94
C CYS A 85 -6.38 -2.89 9.90
N ARG A 86 -6.27 -2.18 11.04
CA ARG A 86 -6.45 -0.71 11.07
C ARG A 86 -5.34 0.04 10.33
N VAL A 87 -4.09 -0.41 10.45
CA VAL A 87 -2.95 0.19 9.75
C VAL A 87 -3.14 0.10 8.24
N ILE A 88 -3.52 -1.07 7.74
CA ILE A 88 -3.81 -1.27 6.31
C ILE A 88 -4.99 -0.40 5.89
N MET A 89 -6.12 -0.49 6.60
CA MET A 89 -7.30 0.32 6.31
C MET A 89 -6.99 1.82 6.19
N LEU A 90 -6.20 2.37 7.11
CA LEU A 90 -5.80 3.78 7.09
C LEU A 90 -4.91 4.11 5.90
N THR A 91 -4.00 3.20 5.53
CA THR A 91 -3.11 3.37 4.37
C THR A 91 -3.92 3.40 3.08
N GLU A 92 -4.83 2.45 2.89
CA GLU A 92 -5.67 2.36 1.69
C GLU A 92 -6.63 3.56 1.58
N GLN A 93 -7.25 3.99 2.68
CA GLN A 93 -8.06 5.21 2.71
C GLN A 93 -7.26 6.47 2.35
N ARG A 94 -5.97 6.49 2.65
CA ARG A 94 -5.07 7.55 2.22
C ARG A 94 -4.75 7.43 0.74
N GLY A 95 -4.58 6.22 0.22
CA GLY A 95 -4.41 5.91 -1.20
C GLY A 95 -5.52 6.54 -2.04
N VAL A 96 -6.78 6.31 -1.67
CA VAL A 96 -7.96 6.92 -2.33
C VAL A 96 -7.78 8.43 -2.51
N ARG A 97 -7.48 9.15 -1.41
CA ARG A 97 -7.31 10.61 -1.45
C ARG A 97 -6.13 11.07 -2.31
N GLN A 98 -5.06 10.28 -2.33
CA GLN A 98 -3.89 10.59 -3.16
C GLN A 98 -4.22 10.42 -4.64
N VAL A 99 -4.95 9.38 -5.00
CA VAL A 99 -5.40 9.14 -6.39
C VAL A 99 -6.32 10.26 -6.87
N GLU A 100 -7.27 10.71 -6.06
CA GLU A 100 -8.12 11.86 -6.36
C GLU A 100 -7.30 13.13 -6.68
N ILE A 101 -6.28 13.43 -5.85
CA ILE A 101 -5.36 14.57 -6.06
C ILE A 101 -4.56 14.40 -7.37
N LEU A 102 -4.08 13.19 -7.65
CA LEU A 102 -3.33 12.89 -8.86
C LEU A 102 -4.19 13.03 -10.12
N LEU A 103 -5.43 12.54 -10.10
CA LEU A 103 -6.38 12.70 -11.20
C LEU A 103 -6.77 14.16 -11.45
N ALA A 104 -6.75 15.00 -10.41
CA ALA A 104 -6.96 16.44 -10.57
C ALA A 104 -5.73 17.18 -11.14
N ASN A 105 -4.54 16.55 -11.12
CA ASN A 105 -3.29 17.17 -11.56
C ASN A 105 -3.24 17.29 -13.09
N ARG A 106 -2.92 18.50 -13.61
CA ARG A 106 -2.88 18.77 -15.05
C ARG A 106 -1.89 17.90 -15.82
N HIS A 107 -0.74 17.54 -15.20
CA HIS A 107 0.27 16.73 -15.86
C HIS A 107 -0.18 15.26 -16.00
N ILE A 108 -0.91 14.74 -15.03
CA ILE A 108 -1.54 13.41 -15.14
C ILE A 108 -2.62 13.45 -16.23
N ARG A 109 -3.47 14.47 -16.22
CA ARG A 109 -4.57 14.64 -17.21
C ARG A 109 -4.07 14.85 -18.63
N SER A 110 -2.85 15.37 -18.83
CA SER A 110 -2.26 15.52 -20.17
C SER A 110 -1.72 14.21 -20.76
N ASP A 111 -1.59 13.16 -19.95
CA ASP A 111 -1.25 11.81 -20.41
C ASP A 111 -2.49 10.91 -20.33
N PRO A 112 -3.12 10.56 -21.48
CA PRO A 112 -4.34 9.76 -21.49
C PRO A 112 -4.16 8.35 -20.87
N ILE A 113 -2.95 7.78 -20.99
CA ILE A 113 -2.66 6.45 -20.46
C ILE A 113 -2.55 6.54 -18.94
N MET A 114 -1.81 7.51 -18.43
CA MET A 114 -1.66 7.72 -16.99
C MET A 114 -3.01 8.07 -16.34
N THR A 115 -3.81 8.92 -16.98
CA THR A 115 -5.18 9.22 -16.54
C THR A 115 -6.02 7.94 -16.43
N ARG A 116 -5.93 7.06 -17.45
CA ARG A 116 -6.67 5.79 -17.43
C ARG A 116 -6.18 4.84 -16.35
N ILE A 117 -4.87 4.77 -16.11
CA ILE A 117 -4.30 3.95 -15.02
C ILE A 117 -4.86 4.43 -13.68
N PHE A 118 -4.76 5.73 -13.37
CA PHE A 118 -5.26 6.27 -12.10
C PHE A 118 -6.77 6.15 -11.96
N ALA A 119 -7.56 6.24 -13.04
CA ALA A 119 -9.00 5.99 -13.00
C ALA A 119 -9.35 4.50 -12.67
N ILE A 120 -8.50 3.57 -13.09
CA ILE A 120 -8.65 2.15 -12.71
C ILE A 120 -8.31 1.98 -11.22
N VAL A 121 -7.20 2.55 -10.76
CA VAL A 121 -6.79 2.53 -9.36
C VAL A 121 -7.89 3.14 -8.48
N GLU A 122 -8.39 4.33 -8.81
CA GLU A 122 -9.48 5.01 -8.09
C GLU A 122 -10.72 4.13 -7.91
N ARG A 123 -11.09 3.40 -8.97
CA ARG A 123 -12.24 2.49 -8.94
C ARG A 123 -12.01 1.29 -8.01
N ASP A 124 -10.78 0.76 -7.98
CA ASP A 124 -10.45 -0.46 -7.25
C ASP A 124 -10.16 -0.18 -5.75
N GLU A 125 -9.60 0.97 -5.42
CA GLU A 125 -9.18 1.37 -4.05
C GLU A 125 -10.26 1.22 -2.96
N PRO A 126 -11.55 1.53 -3.17
CA PRO A 126 -12.56 1.30 -2.16
C PRO A 126 -12.66 -0.15 -1.68
N ASP A 127 -12.39 -1.11 -2.57
CA ASP A 127 -12.41 -2.53 -2.24
C ASP A 127 -11.18 -2.99 -1.46
N HIS A 128 -10.12 -2.15 -1.39
CA HIS A 128 -8.90 -2.44 -0.63
C HIS A 128 -9.08 -2.15 0.87
N TRP A 129 -9.82 -1.12 1.27
CA TRP A 129 -10.01 -0.80 2.68
C TRP A 129 -11.33 -1.29 3.27
N ARG A 130 -12.41 -1.40 2.47
CA ARG A 130 -13.75 -1.80 2.95
C ARG A 130 -13.79 -3.15 3.66
N PRO A 131 -13.10 -4.21 3.22
CA PRO A 131 -13.10 -5.50 3.90
C PRO A 131 -12.55 -5.40 5.33
N TYR A 132 -11.45 -4.67 5.52
CA TYR A 132 -10.89 -4.43 6.86
C TYR A 132 -11.84 -3.62 7.72
N HIS A 133 -12.46 -2.59 7.16
CA HIS A 133 -13.45 -1.78 7.86
C HIS A 133 -14.65 -2.62 8.31
N ALA A 134 -15.20 -3.43 7.42
CA ALA A 134 -16.35 -4.30 7.72
C ALA A 134 -15.99 -5.31 8.82
N TRP A 135 -14.83 -5.96 8.70
CA TRP A 135 -14.35 -6.92 9.70
C TRP A 135 -14.16 -6.25 11.07
N LEU A 136 -13.46 -5.12 11.13
CA LEU A 136 -13.23 -4.36 12.36
C LEU A 136 -14.53 -3.84 12.98
N THR A 137 -15.51 -3.41 12.16
CA THR A 137 -16.83 -2.96 12.64
C THR A 137 -17.58 -4.11 13.29
N LYS A 138 -17.60 -5.28 12.66
CA LYS A 138 -18.22 -6.50 13.20
C LYS A 138 -17.65 -6.88 14.58
N HIS A 139 -16.38 -6.59 14.83
CA HIS A 139 -15.70 -6.87 16.10
C HIS A 139 -15.63 -5.67 17.06
N GLY A 140 -16.28 -4.54 16.72
CA GLY A 140 -16.31 -3.35 17.55
C GLY A 140 -14.95 -2.61 17.70
N ARG A 141 -14.04 -2.79 16.72
CA ARG A 141 -12.65 -2.33 16.79
C ARG A 141 -12.22 -1.42 15.63
N VAL A 142 -13.17 -0.86 14.91
CA VAL A 142 -12.92 -0.04 13.72
C VAL A 142 -12.23 1.30 14.01
N THR A 143 -12.42 1.85 15.22
CA THR A 143 -11.86 3.16 15.56
C THR A 143 -10.36 3.10 15.72
N ALA A 144 -9.64 3.80 14.83
CA ALA A 144 -8.20 3.93 14.95
C ALA A 144 -7.80 4.65 16.24
N ARG A 145 -6.82 4.09 16.94
CA ARG A 145 -6.27 4.66 18.16
C ARG A 145 -5.52 5.94 17.84
N TRP A 146 -5.41 6.87 18.81
CA TRP A 146 -4.74 8.16 18.59
C TRP A 146 -3.28 8.00 18.08
N ARG A 147 -2.55 6.99 18.58
CA ARG A 147 -1.19 6.67 18.13
C ARG A 147 -1.11 6.28 16.65
N GLU A 148 -2.10 5.51 16.16
CA GLU A 148 -2.21 5.11 14.76
C GLU A 148 -2.46 6.33 13.87
N ARG A 149 -3.43 7.21 14.24
CA ARG A 149 -3.72 8.45 13.53
C ARG A 149 -2.55 9.43 13.53
N TRP A 150 -1.86 9.53 14.67
CA TRP A 150 -0.69 10.39 14.82
C TRP A 150 0.48 9.89 13.94
N ALA A 151 0.76 8.59 13.95
CA ALA A 151 1.80 7.98 13.13
C ALA A 151 1.48 8.17 11.64
N ASP A 152 0.25 7.84 11.20
CA ASP A 152 -0.22 8.04 9.84
C ASP A 152 -0.03 9.50 9.37
N TYR A 153 -0.48 10.46 10.18
CA TYR A 153 -0.36 11.89 9.87
C TYR A 153 1.10 12.32 9.68
N TRP A 154 1.99 11.98 10.63
CA TRP A 154 3.38 12.43 10.58
C TRP A 154 4.20 11.71 9.52
N ILE A 155 3.94 10.44 9.27
CA ILE A 155 4.56 9.71 8.16
C ILE A 155 4.19 10.41 6.84
N HIS A 156 2.91 10.67 6.62
CA HIS A 156 2.46 11.38 5.43
C HIS A 156 3.10 12.77 5.31
N LYS A 157 3.08 13.58 6.38
CA LYS A 157 3.71 14.91 6.37
C LYS A 157 5.20 14.83 6.06
N SER A 158 5.94 13.91 6.66
CA SER A 158 7.38 13.76 6.39
C SER A 158 7.66 13.30 4.96
N LEU A 159 6.80 12.45 4.37
CA LEU A 159 6.90 12.07 2.97
C LEU A 159 6.70 13.28 2.05
N MET A 160 5.60 14.00 2.24
CA MET A 160 5.23 15.12 1.36
C MET A 160 6.16 16.33 1.49
N LEU A 161 6.63 16.65 2.71
CA LEU A 161 7.40 17.88 2.96
C LEU A 161 8.93 17.70 2.91
N ALA A 162 9.42 16.48 3.04
CA ALA A 162 10.86 16.22 3.06
C ALA A 162 11.29 15.18 2.03
N LYS A 163 10.73 13.97 2.08
CA LYS A 163 11.23 12.85 1.27
C LYS A 163 10.97 13.04 -0.23
N LEU A 164 9.74 13.36 -0.62
CA LEU A 164 9.42 13.58 -2.04
C LEU A 164 10.14 14.79 -2.61
N PRO A 165 10.17 15.98 -1.97
CA PRO A 165 10.98 17.09 -2.44
C PRO A 165 12.47 16.73 -2.58
N ALA A 166 13.05 16.07 -1.58
CA ALA A 166 14.45 15.64 -1.65
C ALA A 166 14.72 14.68 -2.82
N LEU A 167 13.78 13.78 -3.12
CA LEU A 167 13.89 12.87 -4.25
C LEU A 167 13.81 13.61 -5.60
N PHE A 168 12.83 14.50 -5.77
CA PHE A 168 12.59 15.19 -7.04
C PHE A 168 13.60 16.32 -7.31
N LEU A 169 14.17 16.91 -6.27
CA LEU A 169 15.20 17.94 -6.39
C LEU A 169 16.62 17.37 -6.48
N ASN A 170 16.78 16.05 -6.40
CA ASN A 170 18.07 15.39 -6.53
C ASN A 170 18.37 15.07 -8.01
N PRO A 171 19.22 15.84 -8.71
CA PRO A 171 19.56 15.57 -10.11
C PRO A 171 20.34 14.26 -10.29
N GLY A 172 20.98 13.76 -9.22
CA GLY A 172 21.72 12.49 -9.19
C GLY A 172 20.85 11.28 -8.74
N ALA A 173 19.52 11.43 -8.63
CA ALA A 173 18.67 10.34 -8.21
C ALA A 173 18.77 9.16 -9.19
N ALA A 174 19.28 8.03 -8.69
CA ALA A 174 19.43 6.81 -9.49
C ALA A 174 18.06 6.26 -9.92
N ARG A 175 18.02 5.63 -11.08
CA ARG A 175 16.88 4.83 -11.52
C ARG A 175 17.11 3.35 -11.26
N LEU A 176 16.05 2.59 -11.21
CA LEU A 176 16.15 1.13 -11.19
C LEU A 176 16.84 0.67 -12.47
N THR A 177 17.66 -0.37 -12.38
CA THR A 177 18.33 -1.01 -13.51
C THR A 177 17.58 -2.22 -14.03
N GLN A 178 16.71 -2.80 -13.19
CA GLN A 178 15.85 -3.94 -13.52
C GLN A 178 14.56 -3.85 -12.68
N TRP A 179 13.53 -4.52 -13.14
CA TRP A 179 12.26 -4.54 -12.42
C TRP A 179 12.34 -5.41 -11.16
N PRO A 180 11.63 -5.07 -10.07
CA PRO A 180 11.66 -5.85 -8.82
C PRO A 180 11.27 -7.32 -8.99
N ASP A 181 10.31 -7.62 -9.88
CA ASP A 181 9.85 -8.96 -10.18
C ASP A 181 10.85 -9.80 -11.01
N GLU A 182 11.82 -9.16 -11.67
CA GLU A 182 12.92 -9.84 -12.38
C GLU A 182 14.07 -10.22 -11.44
N THR A 183 14.24 -9.47 -10.34
CA THR A 183 15.29 -9.71 -9.34
C THR A 183 14.87 -10.67 -8.25
N ALA A 184 13.60 -10.63 -7.89
CA ALA A 184 13.02 -11.58 -6.96
C ALA A 184 12.40 -12.70 -7.79
N GLY A 185 13.06 -13.83 -7.92
CA GLY A 185 12.42 -15.07 -8.39
C GLY A 185 11.27 -15.52 -7.44
N VAL A 186 10.55 -14.57 -6.83
CA VAL A 186 9.65 -14.74 -5.69
C VAL A 186 8.46 -13.78 -5.76
N TYR A 187 7.72 -13.82 -6.84
CA TYR A 187 6.27 -13.81 -6.71
C TYR A 187 5.76 -15.13 -7.27
N ALA A 188 6.35 -16.21 -6.78
CA ALA A 188 5.69 -17.50 -6.84
C ALA A 188 4.34 -17.31 -6.15
N LEU A 189 3.30 -17.44 -6.91
CA LEU A 189 1.92 -17.55 -6.48
C LEU A 189 1.78 -18.92 -5.80
N ASP A 190 2.27 -19.06 -4.53
CA ASP A 190 1.92 -20.18 -3.66
C ASP A 190 0.79 -19.77 -2.72
#